data_3d620f0dce122d82b878c90a19f40430
#
_entry.id   3d620f0dce122d82b878c90a19f40430
#
_cell.length_a   1.000
_cell.length_b   1.000
_cell.length_c   1.000
_cell.angle_alpha   90.00
_cell.angle_beta   90.00
_cell.angle_gamma   90.00
#
_symmetry.space_group_name_H-M   'P 1'
#
loop_
_entity.id
_entity.type
_entity.pdbx_description
1 polymer ?
#
loop_
_entity_poly.entity_id
_entity_poly.type
_entity_poly.pdbx_seq_one_letter_code
_entity_poly.pdbx_strand_id
1 'polypeptide(L)'
;MESARPALLLTRPEAQSRRFAALFRARFGADWPVVFSPLTEIAFLPCDLPAELPPDIVFTSENAVTAFSRLSRDRHATAWCVGTRTEVAARAAGFTTRRGPGDWTGLARLLIEAGGVRRVLHPRGVHAAGDLPGTLGSAGIETVSIPIYDQRELLPTAEALRLMQASRPILLPLFSPRSARLAARAFAAAKAPLRIAAISGAADAAALGLPATVRIIAARPDGDAMLDALAALIDAGKTG
;
A
#
# COMPACT_ATOMS: atom_id res chain seq x y z
N MET A 1 -36.34 10.70 5.75
CA MET A 1 -35.72 9.45 5.29
C MET A 1 -34.28 9.43 5.81
N GLU A 2 -33.96 8.52 6.71
CA GLU A 2 -32.60 8.38 7.24
C GLU A 2 -31.69 7.98 6.05
N SER A 3 -30.75 8.86 5.72
CA SER A 3 -29.82 8.61 4.61
C SER A 3 -29.04 7.33 4.93
N ALA A 4 -29.20 6.31 4.12
CA ALA A 4 -28.50 5.03 4.33
C ALA A 4 -27.00 5.26 4.47
N ARG A 5 -26.37 4.73 5.53
CA ARG A 5 -24.92 4.85 5.76
C ARG A 5 -24.15 4.44 4.48
N PRO A 6 -23.16 5.22 4.04
CA PRO A 6 -22.36 4.85 2.88
C PRO A 6 -21.66 3.50 3.09
N ALA A 7 -21.45 2.73 2.03
CA ALA A 7 -20.65 1.53 2.10
C ALA A 7 -19.17 1.88 1.94
N LEU A 8 -18.29 1.25 2.73
CA LEU A 8 -16.84 1.34 2.53
C LEU A 8 -16.42 0.25 1.52
N LEU A 9 -15.85 0.65 0.38
CA LEU A 9 -15.29 -0.28 -0.61
C LEU A 9 -13.77 -0.28 -0.53
N LEU A 10 -13.19 -1.44 -0.24
CA LEU A 10 -11.74 -1.62 -0.10
C LEU A 10 -11.18 -2.42 -1.27
N THR A 11 -10.23 -1.81 -2.00
CA THR A 11 -9.66 -2.34 -3.26
C THR A 11 -8.19 -2.75 -3.14
N ARG A 12 -7.59 -2.63 -1.94
CA ARG A 12 -6.23 -3.09 -1.65
C ARG A 12 -6.17 -4.62 -1.61
N PRO A 13 -4.96 -5.24 -1.69
CA PRO A 13 -4.79 -6.66 -1.39
C PRO A 13 -5.48 -7.03 -0.06
N GLU A 14 -6.03 -8.23 -0.01
CA GLU A 14 -7.00 -8.63 1.03
C GLU A 14 -6.50 -8.40 2.46
N ALA A 15 -5.25 -8.78 2.78
CA ALA A 15 -4.70 -8.61 4.12
C ALA A 15 -4.65 -7.14 4.56
N GLN A 16 -4.25 -6.23 3.64
CA GLN A 16 -4.24 -4.80 3.92
C GLN A 16 -5.65 -4.22 4.05
N SER A 17 -6.59 -4.68 3.23
CA SER A 17 -8.00 -4.29 3.31
C SER A 17 -8.62 -4.70 4.64
N ARG A 18 -8.40 -5.93 5.09
CA ARG A 18 -8.91 -6.42 6.39
C ARG A 18 -8.35 -5.62 7.56
N ARG A 19 -7.03 -5.33 7.57
CA ARG A 19 -6.43 -4.48 8.62
C ARG A 19 -7.03 -3.08 8.64
N PHE A 20 -7.21 -2.46 7.47
CA PHE A 20 -7.81 -1.12 7.40
C PHE A 20 -9.28 -1.14 7.80
N ALA A 21 -10.05 -2.16 7.42
CA ALA A 21 -11.43 -2.33 7.84
C ALA A 21 -11.56 -2.45 9.36
N ALA A 22 -10.63 -3.14 10.03
CA ALA A 22 -10.62 -3.22 11.49
C ALA A 22 -10.43 -1.85 12.14
N LEU A 23 -9.45 -1.05 11.67
CA LEU A 23 -9.23 0.33 12.15
C LEU A 23 -10.44 1.22 11.88
N PHE A 24 -11.02 1.11 10.69
CA PHE A 24 -12.20 1.87 10.31
C PHE A 24 -13.39 1.53 11.22
N ARG A 25 -13.66 0.24 11.44
CA ARG A 25 -14.76 -0.20 12.32
C ARG A 25 -14.55 0.19 13.78
N ALA A 26 -13.32 0.14 14.27
CA ALA A 26 -12.99 0.60 15.61
C ALA A 26 -13.33 2.09 15.81
N ARG A 27 -13.16 2.91 14.77
CA ARG A 27 -13.42 4.36 14.84
C ARG A 27 -14.87 4.75 14.56
N PHE A 28 -15.53 4.08 13.60
CA PHE A 28 -16.84 4.52 13.08
C PHE A 28 -18.01 3.58 13.42
N GLY A 29 -17.72 2.42 13.99
CA GLY A 29 -18.72 1.43 14.41
C GLY A 29 -18.55 0.06 13.75
N ALA A 30 -18.76 -0.99 14.55
CA ALA A 30 -18.55 -2.38 14.12
C ALA A 30 -19.49 -2.80 12.97
N ASP A 31 -20.72 -2.28 12.97
CA ASP A 31 -21.76 -2.63 12.01
C ASP A 31 -21.67 -1.85 10.68
N TRP A 32 -20.58 -1.12 10.46
CA TRP A 32 -20.41 -0.38 9.22
C TRP A 32 -20.30 -1.33 8.02
N PRO A 33 -21.08 -1.12 6.95
CA PRO A 33 -21.04 -1.98 5.77
C PRO A 33 -19.70 -1.81 5.03
N VAL A 34 -18.97 -2.90 4.91
CA VAL A 34 -17.67 -2.96 4.25
C VAL A 34 -17.71 -4.03 3.17
N VAL A 35 -17.38 -3.65 1.94
CA VAL A 35 -17.23 -4.53 0.79
C VAL A 35 -15.75 -4.67 0.45
N PHE A 36 -15.29 -5.90 0.32
CA PHE A 36 -13.92 -6.21 -0.10
C PHE A 36 -13.92 -6.59 -1.58
N SER A 37 -13.17 -5.84 -2.37
CA SER A 37 -12.95 -6.11 -3.79
C SER A 37 -11.51 -5.80 -4.15
N PRO A 38 -10.56 -6.64 -3.72
CA PRO A 38 -9.16 -6.44 -4.06
C PRO A 38 -8.99 -6.36 -5.59
N LEU A 39 -8.37 -5.30 -6.08
CA LEU A 39 -8.02 -5.14 -7.50
C LEU A 39 -6.58 -5.59 -7.78
N THR A 40 -5.86 -6.01 -6.73
CA THR A 40 -4.55 -6.64 -6.84
C THR A 40 -4.38 -7.72 -5.77
N GLU A 41 -3.61 -8.74 -6.12
CA GLU A 41 -3.10 -9.75 -5.19
C GLU A 41 -1.57 -9.76 -5.19
N ILE A 42 -0.98 -10.25 -4.10
CA ILE A 42 0.45 -10.47 -4.00
C ILE A 42 0.76 -11.91 -4.42
N ALA A 43 1.38 -12.07 -5.57
CA ALA A 43 1.88 -13.34 -6.07
C ALA A 43 3.38 -13.46 -5.75
N PHE A 44 3.75 -14.48 -4.97
CA PHE A 44 5.16 -14.76 -4.70
C PHE A 44 5.80 -15.41 -5.91
N LEU A 45 7.00 -14.96 -6.26
CA LEU A 45 7.74 -15.49 -7.39
C LEU A 45 8.79 -16.49 -6.91
N PRO A 46 8.93 -17.63 -7.58
CA PRO A 46 10.11 -18.49 -7.38
C PRO A 46 11.34 -17.72 -7.85
N CYS A 47 12.38 -17.71 -7.04
CA CYS A 47 13.67 -17.15 -7.41
C CYS A 47 14.78 -17.79 -6.59
N ASP A 48 15.98 -17.79 -7.15
CA ASP A 48 17.17 -18.19 -6.44
C ASP A 48 17.78 -16.97 -5.75
N LEU A 49 18.02 -17.12 -4.45
CA LEU A 49 18.77 -16.13 -3.69
C LEU A 49 20.27 -16.36 -3.90
N PRO A 50 21.12 -15.32 -3.74
CA PRO A 50 22.58 -15.52 -3.73
C PRO A 50 22.98 -16.59 -2.72
N ALA A 51 23.96 -17.42 -3.05
CA ALA A 51 24.46 -18.47 -2.16
C ALA A 51 24.95 -17.88 -0.82
N GLU A 52 25.52 -16.69 -0.86
CA GLU A 52 25.91 -15.89 0.31
C GLU A 52 25.12 -14.59 0.32
N LEU A 53 24.32 -14.40 1.35
CA LEU A 53 23.52 -13.17 1.52
C LEU A 53 24.42 -12.02 2.01
N PRO A 54 24.28 -10.82 1.44
CA PRO A 54 24.94 -9.63 1.99
C PRO A 54 24.57 -9.40 3.46
N PRO A 55 25.45 -8.77 4.26
CA PRO A 55 25.20 -8.44 5.67
C PRO A 55 24.09 -7.41 5.85
N ASP A 56 23.70 -6.73 4.77
CA ASP A 56 22.65 -5.72 4.75
C ASP A 56 21.58 -6.08 3.73
N ILE A 57 20.31 -5.97 4.14
CA ILE A 57 19.14 -6.21 3.30
C ILE A 57 18.22 -4.98 3.34
N VAL A 58 17.72 -4.56 2.17
CA VAL A 58 16.85 -3.39 2.05
C VAL A 58 15.43 -3.82 1.75
N PHE A 59 14.50 -3.48 2.62
CA PHE A 59 13.07 -3.72 2.43
C PHE A 59 12.31 -2.41 2.20
N THR A 60 11.79 -2.25 0.99
CA THR A 60 10.93 -1.12 0.61
C THR A 60 9.43 -1.43 0.76
N SER A 61 9.08 -2.63 1.26
CA SER A 61 7.69 -3.07 1.43
C SER A 61 7.57 -4.21 2.45
N GLU A 62 6.49 -4.22 3.24
CA GLU A 62 6.12 -5.36 4.08
C GLU A 62 5.93 -6.66 3.26
N ASN A 63 5.48 -6.53 2.00
CA ASN A 63 5.33 -7.69 1.10
C ASN A 63 6.67 -8.32 0.74
N ALA A 64 7.73 -7.51 0.61
CA ALA A 64 9.08 -8.02 0.38
C ALA A 64 9.61 -8.80 1.59
N VAL A 65 9.34 -8.33 2.82
CA VAL A 65 9.68 -9.07 4.05
C VAL A 65 8.97 -10.43 4.07
N THR A 66 7.65 -10.42 3.79
CA THR A 66 6.86 -11.67 3.76
C THR A 66 7.35 -12.63 2.68
N ALA A 67 7.63 -12.13 1.47
CA ALA A 67 8.13 -12.93 0.37
C ALA A 67 9.52 -13.52 0.67
N PHE A 68 10.44 -12.68 1.16
CA PHE A 68 11.79 -13.12 1.53
C PHE A 68 11.76 -14.19 2.64
N SER A 69 10.89 -14.02 3.63
CA SER A 69 10.76 -14.99 4.74
C SER A 69 10.23 -16.36 4.32
N ARG A 70 9.65 -16.47 3.13
CA ARG A 70 9.27 -17.75 2.52
C ARG A 70 10.42 -18.42 1.78
N LEU A 71 11.37 -17.62 1.27
CA LEU A 71 12.51 -18.10 0.49
C LEU A 71 13.70 -18.47 1.39
N SER A 72 13.89 -17.74 2.49
CA SER A 72 15.02 -17.96 3.41
C SER A 72 14.59 -17.83 4.86
N ARG A 73 15.20 -18.65 5.71
CA ARG A 73 15.13 -18.53 7.18
C ARG A 73 16.30 -17.74 7.78
N ASP A 74 17.24 -17.35 6.95
CA ASP A 74 18.40 -16.58 7.38
C ASP A 74 18.00 -15.18 7.86
N ARG A 75 18.56 -14.75 9.00
CA ARG A 75 18.24 -13.49 9.68
C ARG A 75 19.47 -12.75 10.17
N HIS A 76 20.68 -13.14 9.71
CA HIS A 76 21.92 -12.50 10.15
C HIS A 76 22.06 -11.08 9.60
N ALA A 77 21.45 -10.77 8.46
CA ALA A 77 21.52 -9.46 7.83
C ALA A 77 20.77 -8.39 8.62
N THR A 78 21.34 -7.19 8.66
CA THR A 78 20.63 -5.99 9.13
C THR A 78 19.60 -5.55 8.09
N ALA A 79 18.33 -5.48 8.48
CA ALA A 79 17.23 -5.06 7.61
C ALA A 79 17.01 -3.54 7.65
N TRP A 80 17.31 -2.87 6.56
CA TRP A 80 17.02 -1.46 6.35
C TRP A 80 15.61 -1.31 5.77
N CYS A 81 14.72 -0.77 6.56
CA CYS A 81 13.29 -0.72 6.27
C CYS A 81 12.86 0.69 5.87
N VAL A 82 12.10 0.82 4.77
CA VAL A 82 11.67 2.12 4.26
C VAL A 82 10.89 2.94 5.29
N GLY A 83 10.13 2.31 6.17
CA GLY A 83 9.34 2.99 7.19
C GLY A 83 8.76 2.02 8.21
N THR A 84 7.96 2.55 9.12
CA THR A 84 7.45 1.86 10.32
C THR A 84 6.77 0.52 10.03
N ARG A 85 5.88 0.44 9.02
CA ARG A 85 5.17 -0.81 8.70
C ARG A 85 6.11 -1.91 8.24
N THR A 86 7.08 -1.57 7.40
CA THR A 86 8.08 -2.50 6.91
C THR A 86 9.00 -2.95 8.04
N GLU A 87 9.38 -2.03 8.93
CA GLU A 87 10.17 -2.32 10.12
C GLU A 87 9.45 -3.31 11.06
N VAL A 88 8.18 -3.05 11.38
CA VAL A 88 7.37 -3.95 12.22
C VAL A 88 7.31 -5.35 11.61
N ALA A 89 7.10 -5.46 10.31
CA ALA A 89 7.09 -6.74 9.62
C ALA A 89 8.46 -7.45 9.68
N ALA A 90 9.56 -6.71 9.49
CA ALA A 90 10.92 -7.26 9.53
C ALA A 90 11.30 -7.72 10.94
N ARG A 91 10.97 -6.95 11.99
CA ARG A 91 11.17 -7.37 13.39
C ARG A 91 10.37 -8.63 13.74
N ALA A 92 9.10 -8.67 13.33
CA ALA A 92 8.26 -9.84 13.54
C ALA A 92 8.78 -11.08 12.79
N ALA A 93 9.51 -10.88 11.69
CA ALA A 93 10.21 -11.93 10.97
C ALA A 93 11.56 -12.32 11.58
N GLY A 94 12.04 -11.63 12.64
CA GLY A 94 13.28 -11.95 13.36
C GLY A 94 14.52 -11.17 12.92
N PHE A 95 14.39 -10.11 12.11
CA PHE A 95 15.53 -9.29 11.70
C PHE A 95 15.93 -8.25 12.74
N THR A 96 17.23 -7.96 12.84
CA THR A 96 17.72 -6.68 13.37
C THR A 96 17.38 -5.59 12.37
N THR A 97 16.78 -4.47 12.81
CA THR A 97 16.21 -3.47 11.89
C THR A 97 16.78 -2.07 12.07
N ARG A 98 16.87 -1.35 10.95
CA ARG A 98 17.08 0.11 10.90
C ARG A 98 15.94 0.74 10.10
N ARG A 99 15.27 1.74 10.69
CA ARG A 99 14.11 2.38 10.09
C ARG A 99 14.49 3.64 9.32
N GLY A 100 14.03 3.73 8.07
CA GLY A 100 14.07 4.94 7.25
C GLY A 100 12.86 5.86 7.48
N PRO A 101 12.85 7.03 6.84
CA PRO A 101 11.86 8.10 7.08
C PRO A 101 10.49 7.86 6.44
N GLY A 102 10.31 6.84 5.62
CA GLY A 102 9.03 6.49 5.01
C GLY A 102 9.02 6.45 3.48
N ASP A 103 10.08 6.90 2.83
CA ASP A 103 10.27 6.86 1.39
C ASP A 103 11.64 6.25 1.02
N TRP A 104 11.77 5.82 -0.23
CA TRP A 104 12.97 5.13 -0.69
C TRP A 104 14.19 6.06 -0.84
N THR A 105 13.99 7.35 -1.13
CA THR A 105 15.07 8.34 -1.28
C THR A 105 15.70 8.65 0.07
N GLY A 106 14.88 8.83 1.09
CA GLY A 106 15.33 8.99 2.46
C GLY A 106 16.03 7.75 3.00
N LEU A 107 15.55 6.55 2.63
CA LEU A 107 16.22 5.30 2.98
C LEU A 107 17.58 5.16 2.30
N ALA A 108 17.70 5.51 1.02
CA ALA A 108 18.99 5.50 0.31
C ALA A 108 19.99 6.46 0.98
N ARG A 109 19.56 7.67 1.32
CA ARG A 109 20.41 8.63 2.04
C ARG A 109 20.88 8.08 3.38
N LEU A 110 19.98 7.48 4.17
CA LEU A 110 20.33 6.88 5.45
C LEU A 110 21.40 5.77 5.32
N LEU A 111 21.29 4.92 4.27
CA LEU A 111 22.29 3.90 3.96
C LEU A 111 23.66 4.50 3.62
N ILE A 112 23.68 5.54 2.81
CA ILE A 112 24.91 6.24 2.40
C ILE A 112 25.57 6.92 3.60
N GLU A 113 24.78 7.63 4.41
CA GLU A 113 25.26 8.35 5.60
C GLU A 113 25.76 7.41 6.71
N ALA A 114 25.23 6.19 6.81
CA ALA A 114 25.66 5.22 7.82
C ALA A 114 27.13 4.79 7.66
N GLY A 115 27.67 4.88 6.44
CA GLY A 115 29.03 4.44 6.13
C GLY A 115 29.23 2.92 6.31
N GLY A 116 30.29 2.38 5.76
CA GLY A 116 30.66 0.96 5.93
C GLY A 116 29.81 -0.04 5.14
N VAL A 117 28.59 0.32 4.69
CA VAL A 117 27.78 -0.53 3.82
C VAL A 117 28.43 -0.56 2.42
N ARG A 118 28.72 -1.77 1.92
CA ARG A 118 29.35 -1.95 0.61
C ARG A 118 28.45 -2.69 -0.37
N ARG A 119 27.62 -3.59 0.14
CA ARG A 119 26.76 -4.45 -0.66
C ARG A 119 25.46 -4.70 0.07
N VAL A 120 24.33 -4.59 -0.62
CA VAL A 120 23.00 -4.85 -0.07
C VAL A 120 22.21 -5.79 -0.96
N LEU A 121 21.37 -6.63 -0.35
CA LEU A 121 20.31 -7.33 -1.04
C LEU A 121 19.04 -6.46 -1.02
N HIS A 122 18.40 -6.28 -2.17
CA HIS A 122 17.12 -5.58 -2.30
C HIS A 122 16.05 -6.53 -2.87
N PRO A 123 15.42 -7.36 -2.02
CA PRO A 123 14.26 -8.13 -2.42
C PRO A 123 13.09 -7.17 -2.66
N ARG A 124 12.50 -7.20 -3.85
CA ARG A 124 11.48 -6.23 -4.25
C ARG A 124 10.32 -6.85 -5.02
N GLY A 125 9.29 -6.07 -5.24
CA GLY A 125 8.26 -6.40 -6.22
C GLY A 125 8.76 -6.19 -7.67
N VAL A 126 8.11 -6.82 -8.63
CA VAL A 126 8.35 -6.56 -10.06
C VAL A 126 8.23 -5.04 -10.33
N HIS A 127 7.19 -4.43 -9.80
CA HIS A 127 6.96 -2.99 -9.89
C HIS A 127 7.56 -2.28 -8.67
N ALA A 128 8.78 -1.77 -8.79
CA ALA A 128 9.42 -0.93 -7.78
C ALA A 128 9.19 0.56 -8.08
N ALA A 129 9.07 1.36 -7.03
CA ALA A 129 9.04 2.80 -7.14
C ALA A 129 10.48 3.35 -7.06
N GLY A 130 10.88 4.15 -8.06
CA GLY A 130 12.19 4.80 -8.10
C GLY A 130 13.34 3.86 -8.47
N ASP A 131 14.55 4.42 -8.49
CA ASP A 131 15.80 3.73 -8.81
C ASP A 131 16.74 3.69 -7.60
N LEU A 132 16.39 2.88 -6.62
CA LEU A 132 17.24 2.64 -5.45
C LEU A 132 18.62 2.05 -5.84
N PRO A 133 18.71 1.03 -6.74
CA PRO A 133 19.99 0.48 -7.16
C PRO A 133 20.93 1.52 -7.79
N GLY A 134 20.43 2.34 -8.71
CA GLY A 134 21.24 3.38 -9.35
C GLY A 134 21.71 4.45 -8.34
N THR A 135 20.84 4.86 -7.41
CA THR A 135 21.18 5.82 -6.36
C THR A 135 22.27 5.30 -5.43
N LEU A 136 22.16 4.04 -4.96
CA LEU A 136 23.14 3.42 -4.09
C LEU A 136 24.45 3.14 -4.85
N GLY A 137 24.35 2.69 -6.11
CA GLY A 137 25.51 2.45 -6.98
C GLY A 137 26.37 3.71 -7.21
N SER A 138 25.73 4.87 -7.39
CA SER A 138 26.42 6.17 -7.50
C SER A 138 27.19 6.55 -6.23
N ALA A 139 26.83 5.97 -5.09
CA ALA A 139 27.52 6.14 -3.81
C ALA A 139 28.49 4.99 -3.49
N GLY A 140 28.76 4.08 -4.45
CA GLY A 140 29.70 2.96 -4.27
C GLY A 140 29.11 1.78 -3.48
N ILE A 141 27.78 1.67 -3.36
CA ILE A 141 27.10 0.55 -2.69
C ILE A 141 26.50 -0.38 -3.76
N GLU A 142 27.07 -1.58 -3.88
CA GLU A 142 26.52 -2.61 -4.77
C GLU A 142 25.13 -3.06 -4.31
N THR A 143 24.17 -3.10 -5.22
CA THR A 143 22.78 -3.51 -4.92
C THR A 143 22.39 -4.72 -5.74
N VAL A 144 22.24 -5.89 -5.07
CA VAL A 144 21.68 -7.10 -5.67
C VAL A 144 20.15 -7.01 -5.59
N SER A 145 19.52 -6.59 -6.68
CA SER A 145 18.06 -6.34 -6.72
C SER A 145 17.32 -7.52 -7.34
N ILE A 146 16.47 -8.20 -6.55
CA ILE A 146 15.77 -9.42 -6.96
C ILE A 146 14.26 -9.24 -6.84
N PRO A 147 13.50 -9.41 -7.94
CA PRO A 147 12.05 -9.45 -7.88
C PRO A 147 11.59 -10.78 -7.27
N ILE A 148 10.95 -10.72 -6.09
CA ILE A 148 10.51 -11.90 -5.33
C ILE A 148 9.00 -11.97 -5.16
N TYR A 149 8.28 -10.95 -5.60
CA TYR A 149 6.82 -10.95 -5.67
C TYR A 149 6.32 -10.04 -6.80
N ASP A 150 5.11 -10.31 -7.24
CA ASP A 150 4.38 -9.44 -8.17
C ASP A 150 3.05 -9.00 -7.55
N GLN A 151 2.52 -7.88 -8.04
CA GLN A 151 1.17 -7.42 -7.77
C GLN A 151 0.31 -7.67 -9.00
N ARG A 152 -0.32 -8.83 -9.05
CA ARG A 152 -1.22 -9.21 -10.15
C ARG A 152 -2.53 -8.44 -10.04
N GLU A 153 -3.04 -8.02 -11.19
CA GLU A 153 -4.33 -7.36 -11.27
C GLU A 153 -5.46 -8.39 -11.12
N LEU A 154 -6.51 -8.01 -10.41
CA LEU A 154 -7.72 -8.78 -10.23
C LEU A 154 -8.92 -8.01 -10.80
N LEU A 155 -9.91 -8.74 -11.27
CA LEU A 155 -11.21 -8.18 -11.61
C LEU A 155 -11.99 -7.82 -10.35
N PRO A 156 -12.84 -6.78 -10.40
CA PRO A 156 -13.74 -6.46 -9.31
C PRO A 156 -14.66 -7.63 -8.96
N THR A 157 -15.00 -7.79 -7.70
CA THR A 157 -15.99 -8.78 -7.27
C THR A 157 -17.38 -8.42 -7.79
N ALA A 158 -18.24 -9.43 -7.99
CA ALA A 158 -19.63 -9.21 -8.39
C ALA A 158 -20.40 -8.33 -7.38
N GLU A 159 -20.06 -8.41 -6.09
CA GLU A 159 -20.63 -7.55 -5.04
C GLU A 159 -20.25 -6.08 -5.26
N ALA A 160 -18.97 -5.79 -5.52
CA ALA A 160 -18.53 -4.43 -5.80
C ALA A 160 -19.17 -3.87 -7.07
N LEU A 161 -19.30 -4.68 -8.13
CA LEU A 161 -19.98 -4.25 -9.36
C LEU A 161 -21.45 -3.92 -9.12
N ARG A 162 -22.18 -4.74 -8.34
CA ARG A 162 -23.57 -4.42 -7.95
C ARG A 162 -23.65 -3.15 -7.11
N LEU A 163 -22.72 -2.98 -6.14
CA LEU A 163 -22.66 -1.78 -5.30
C LEU A 163 -22.45 -0.51 -6.14
N MET A 164 -21.60 -0.57 -7.17
CA MET A 164 -21.33 0.56 -8.08
C MET A 164 -22.53 0.96 -8.94
N GLN A 165 -23.55 0.11 -9.09
CA GLN A 165 -24.77 0.42 -9.83
C GLN A 165 -25.94 0.83 -8.90
N ALA A 166 -25.76 0.76 -7.58
CA ALA A 166 -26.79 1.12 -6.60
C ALA A 166 -26.84 2.64 -6.35
N SER A 167 -27.91 3.11 -5.70
CA SER A 167 -28.05 4.50 -5.26
C SER A 167 -27.33 4.82 -3.94
N ARG A 168 -26.82 3.80 -3.26
CA ARG A 168 -26.13 3.94 -1.98
C ARG A 168 -24.78 4.64 -2.16
N PRO A 169 -24.46 5.69 -1.37
CA PRO A 169 -23.14 6.32 -1.42
C PRO A 169 -22.01 5.36 -1.04
N ILE A 170 -20.85 5.52 -1.66
CA ILE A 170 -19.68 4.66 -1.46
C ILE A 170 -18.50 5.51 -1.01
N LEU A 171 -17.87 5.13 0.10
CA LEU A 171 -16.56 5.61 0.51
C LEU A 171 -15.48 4.75 -0.16
N LEU A 172 -14.64 5.36 -0.97
CA LEU A 172 -13.58 4.68 -1.73
C LEU A 172 -12.21 5.26 -1.37
N PRO A 173 -11.51 4.67 -0.38
CA PRO A 173 -10.15 5.08 -0.07
C PRO A 173 -9.14 4.50 -1.08
N LEU A 174 -8.26 5.35 -1.61
CA LEU A 174 -7.24 5.05 -2.61
C LEU A 174 -5.85 5.27 -2.02
N PHE A 175 -5.10 4.17 -1.85
CA PHE A 175 -3.84 4.16 -1.09
C PHE A 175 -2.57 4.23 -1.95
N SER A 176 -2.69 4.35 -3.27
CA SER A 176 -1.57 4.53 -4.17
C SER A 176 -2.05 4.96 -5.56
N PRO A 177 -1.18 5.61 -6.37
CA PRO A 177 -1.52 5.94 -7.76
C PRO A 177 -1.86 4.69 -8.60
N ARG A 178 -1.21 3.55 -8.34
CA ARG A 178 -1.50 2.29 -9.04
C ARG A 178 -2.91 1.79 -8.71
N SER A 179 -3.26 1.69 -7.41
CA SER A 179 -4.61 1.24 -7.01
C SER A 179 -5.69 2.21 -7.49
N ALA A 180 -5.39 3.51 -7.55
CA ALA A 180 -6.30 4.52 -8.07
C ALA A 180 -6.57 4.33 -9.56
N ARG A 181 -5.54 4.10 -10.38
CA ARG A 181 -5.72 3.77 -11.81
C ARG A 181 -6.52 2.50 -12.04
N LEU A 182 -6.28 1.46 -11.24
CA LEU A 182 -7.05 0.23 -11.32
C LEU A 182 -8.52 0.45 -10.99
N ALA A 183 -8.81 1.18 -9.91
CA ALA A 183 -10.17 1.55 -9.54
C ALA A 183 -10.84 2.40 -10.62
N ALA A 184 -10.13 3.38 -11.21
CA ALA A 184 -10.65 4.21 -12.29
C ALA A 184 -11.05 3.37 -13.51
N ARG A 185 -10.24 2.39 -13.91
CA ARG A 185 -10.58 1.47 -15.01
C ARG A 185 -11.76 0.56 -14.65
N ALA A 186 -11.74 -0.01 -13.44
CA ALA A 186 -12.72 -0.98 -13.01
C ALA A 186 -14.13 -0.39 -12.79
N PHE A 187 -14.21 0.88 -12.38
CA PHE A 187 -15.43 1.52 -11.92
C PHE A 187 -15.79 2.80 -12.67
N ALA A 188 -15.25 3.01 -13.89
CA ALA A 188 -15.53 4.18 -14.73
C ALA A 188 -17.03 4.39 -14.98
N ALA A 189 -17.81 3.31 -15.08
CA ALA A 189 -19.26 3.32 -15.33
C ALA A 189 -20.09 3.25 -14.01
N ALA A 190 -19.51 3.64 -12.87
CA ALA A 190 -20.23 3.69 -11.61
C ALA A 190 -21.37 4.71 -11.67
N LYS A 191 -22.55 4.30 -11.16
CA LYS A 191 -23.73 5.17 -10.98
C LYS A 191 -23.91 5.60 -9.51
N ALA A 192 -23.32 4.83 -8.59
CA ALA A 192 -23.36 5.15 -7.18
C ALA A 192 -22.62 6.47 -6.89
N PRO A 193 -23.08 7.30 -5.95
CA PRO A 193 -22.38 8.49 -5.52
C PRO A 193 -21.04 8.11 -4.86
N LEU A 194 -19.90 8.36 -5.55
CA LEU A 194 -18.60 8.04 -5.04
C LEU A 194 -18.02 9.21 -4.24
N ARG A 195 -17.56 8.91 -3.02
CA ARG A 195 -16.82 9.82 -2.14
C ARG A 195 -15.41 9.25 -1.99
N ILE A 196 -14.42 9.93 -2.56
CA ILE A 196 -13.05 9.42 -2.67
C ILE A 196 -12.16 10.06 -1.62
N ALA A 197 -11.45 9.24 -0.85
CA ALA A 197 -10.33 9.65 -0.02
C ALA A 197 -9.02 9.18 -0.68
N ALA A 198 -8.18 10.07 -1.14
CA ALA A 198 -6.90 9.74 -1.75
C ALA A 198 -5.74 9.94 -0.76
N ILE A 199 -4.80 9.00 -0.71
CA ILE A 199 -3.62 9.05 0.19
C ILE A 199 -2.66 10.19 -0.17
N SER A 200 -2.71 10.69 -1.40
CA SER A 200 -1.84 11.74 -1.94
C SER A 200 -2.44 12.37 -3.19
N GLY A 201 -1.95 13.55 -3.59
CA GLY A 201 -2.33 14.19 -4.84
C GLY A 201 -2.07 13.33 -6.07
N ALA A 202 -0.98 12.54 -6.08
CA ALA A 202 -0.70 11.61 -7.18
C ALA A 202 -1.73 10.46 -7.25
N ALA A 203 -2.26 10.00 -6.12
CA ALA A 203 -3.33 9.00 -6.11
C ALA A 203 -4.67 9.60 -6.56
N ASP A 204 -4.97 10.84 -6.17
CA ASP A 204 -6.17 11.55 -6.62
C ASP A 204 -6.13 11.81 -8.14
N ALA A 205 -5.02 12.34 -8.65
CA ALA A 205 -4.82 12.56 -10.08
C ALA A 205 -4.98 11.27 -10.90
N ALA A 206 -4.51 10.14 -10.38
CA ALA A 206 -4.64 8.84 -11.02
C ALA A 206 -6.08 8.28 -11.02
N ALA A 207 -6.97 8.88 -10.24
CA ALA A 207 -8.39 8.50 -10.09
C ALA A 207 -9.37 9.46 -10.80
N LEU A 208 -8.89 10.42 -11.60
CA LEU A 208 -9.76 11.45 -12.23
C LEU A 208 -10.83 10.86 -13.17
N GLY A 209 -10.63 9.65 -13.70
CA GLY A 209 -11.64 8.93 -14.49
C GLY A 209 -12.82 8.38 -13.69
N LEU A 210 -12.82 8.46 -12.33
CA LEU A 210 -13.95 8.05 -11.50
C LEU A 210 -14.99 9.18 -11.37
N PRO A 211 -16.30 8.87 -11.52
CA PRO A 211 -17.39 9.86 -11.37
C PRO A 211 -17.64 10.17 -9.89
N ALA A 212 -16.68 10.81 -9.22
CA ALA A 212 -16.77 11.12 -7.80
C ALA A 212 -17.60 12.38 -7.54
N THR A 213 -18.48 12.32 -6.54
CA THR A 213 -19.26 13.47 -6.05
C THR A 213 -18.44 14.36 -5.12
N VAL A 214 -17.54 13.76 -4.33
CA VAL A 214 -16.65 14.47 -3.40
C VAL A 214 -15.29 13.80 -3.39
N ARG A 215 -14.21 14.58 -3.32
CA ARG A 215 -12.83 14.12 -3.21
C ARG A 215 -12.11 14.81 -2.06
N ILE A 216 -11.37 14.07 -1.27
CA ILE A 216 -10.50 14.59 -0.20
C ILE A 216 -9.14 13.91 -0.32
N ILE A 217 -8.06 14.70 -0.24
CA ILE A 217 -6.70 14.19 -0.13
C ILE A 217 -6.33 14.16 1.34
N ALA A 218 -5.81 13.02 1.82
CA ALA A 218 -5.34 12.88 3.18
C ALA A 218 -4.18 13.85 3.47
N ALA A 219 -4.16 14.45 4.65
CA ALA A 219 -3.15 15.44 5.04
C ALA A 219 -1.72 14.86 5.13
N ARG A 220 -1.61 13.55 5.38
CA ARG A 220 -0.37 12.78 5.39
C ARG A 220 -0.58 11.43 4.71
N PRO A 221 0.47 10.80 4.15
CA PRO A 221 0.35 9.51 3.46
C PRO A 221 0.36 8.33 4.46
N ASP A 222 -0.51 8.38 5.48
CA ASP A 222 -0.64 7.34 6.50
C ASP A 222 -2.10 6.90 6.72
N GLY A 223 -2.29 5.85 7.53
CA GLY A 223 -3.60 5.27 7.77
C GLY A 223 -4.53 6.16 8.60
N ASP A 224 -3.97 6.92 9.55
CA ASP A 224 -4.75 7.77 10.45
C ASP A 224 -5.30 8.98 9.67
N ALA A 225 -4.46 9.65 8.88
CA ALA A 225 -4.90 10.74 8.02
C ALA A 225 -5.92 10.28 6.95
N MET A 226 -5.83 9.02 6.49
CA MET A 226 -6.86 8.44 5.63
C MET A 226 -8.19 8.26 6.37
N LEU A 227 -8.16 7.84 7.64
CA LEU A 227 -9.38 7.76 8.47
C LEU A 227 -9.97 9.15 8.74
N ASP A 228 -9.14 10.18 8.92
CA ASP A 228 -9.60 11.57 9.06
C ASP A 228 -10.29 12.08 7.78
N ALA A 229 -9.71 11.78 6.60
CA ALA A 229 -10.33 12.12 5.32
C ALA A 229 -11.67 11.39 5.13
N LEU A 230 -11.79 10.14 5.56
CA LEU A 230 -13.05 9.41 5.51
C LEU A 230 -14.09 9.98 6.50
N ALA A 231 -13.66 10.44 7.68
CA ALA A 231 -14.54 11.14 8.62
C ALA A 231 -15.18 12.37 7.97
N ALA A 232 -14.37 13.22 7.35
CA ALA A 232 -14.85 14.42 6.65
C ALA A 232 -15.82 14.07 5.51
N LEU A 233 -15.59 12.97 4.75
CA LEU A 233 -16.51 12.48 3.72
C LEU A 233 -17.84 11.96 4.28
N ILE A 234 -17.82 11.37 5.47
CA ILE A 234 -19.03 10.89 6.17
C ILE A 234 -19.88 12.09 6.60
N ASP A 235 -19.24 13.10 7.20
CA ASP A 235 -19.93 14.28 7.74
C ASP A 235 -20.48 15.19 6.62
N ALA A 236 -19.74 15.36 5.53
CA ALA A 236 -20.22 16.08 4.35
C ALA A 236 -21.52 15.49 3.75
N GLY A 237 -21.81 14.24 4.03
CA GLY A 237 -23.01 13.57 3.58
C GLY A 237 -24.22 13.67 4.52
N LYS A 238 -24.05 14.27 5.70
CA LYS A 238 -25.15 14.52 6.66
C LYS A 238 -25.80 15.89 6.44
N THR A 239 -25.11 16.78 5.75
CA THR A 239 -25.49 18.19 5.54
C THR A 239 -26.12 18.47 4.17
N GLY A 240 -26.33 17.51 3.35
CA GLY A 240 -27.01 17.55 2.05
C GLY A 240 -28.17 16.57 2.00
#